data_4a1269e1d02264ad1932cfdf48343815
#
_entry.id   4a1269e1d02264ad1932cfdf48343815
#
_cell.length_a   1.000
_cell.length_b   1.000
_cell.length_c   1.000
_cell.angle_alpha   90.00
_cell.angle_beta   90.00
_cell.angle_gamma   90.00
#
_symmetry.space_group_name_H-M   'P 1'
#
loop_
_entity.id
_entity.type
_entity.pdbx_description
1 polymer ?
#
loop_
_entity_poly.entity_id
_entity_poly.type
_entity_poly.pdbx_seq_one_letter_code
_entity_poly.pdbx_strand_id
1 'polypeptide(L)'
;TGLTQNIDFAPTFLDMCGIEVPRDMQGVSFRELVETGKKPRDWRKSLYYHYYEFPGFHSVRAHYGVKMERYKLMHFYVEDKWELYDLKTDPTEMHNLYGKQGMEKVTAELMAELARLQKQYEVPQNLCK
;
A
#
# COMPACT_ATOMS: atom_id res chain seq x y z
N THR A 1 -6.14 1.87 15.09
CA THR A 1 -5.36 2.50 13.98
C THR A 1 -5.86 1.99 12.64
N GLY A 2 -6.05 2.89 11.67
CA GLY A 2 -6.42 2.56 10.28
C GLY A 2 -5.24 2.75 9.34
N LEU A 3 -5.21 1.99 8.25
CA LEU A 3 -4.24 2.20 7.16
C LEU A 3 -4.60 3.48 6.41
N THR A 4 -3.74 4.48 6.41
CA THR A 4 -3.91 5.76 5.70
C THR A 4 -2.73 6.02 4.77
N GLN A 5 -2.98 6.79 3.71
CA GLN A 5 -1.98 7.18 2.70
C GLN A 5 -1.96 8.70 2.53
N ASN A 6 -0.89 9.22 1.92
CA ASN A 6 -0.79 10.65 1.61
C ASN A 6 -1.89 11.15 0.68
N ILE A 7 -2.36 10.34 -0.26
CA ILE A 7 -3.47 10.67 -1.17
C ILE A 7 -4.82 10.86 -0.44
N ASP A 8 -4.93 10.44 0.81
CA ASP A 8 -6.16 10.56 1.62
C ASP A 8 -6.31 11.95 2.26
N PHE A 9 -5.25 12.74 2.36
CA PHE A 9 -5.31 14.05 3.01
C PHE A 9 -6.22 15.03 2.27
N ALA A 10 -6.08 15.14 0.95
CA ALA A 10 -6.89 16.06 0.16
C ALA A 10 -8.40 15.77 0.27
N PRO A 11 -8.89 14.54 0.03
CA PRO A 11 -10.30 14.22 0.24
C PRO A 11 -10.75 14.41 1.70
N THR A 12 -9.87 14.19 2.69
CA THR A 12 -10.21 14.43 4.10
C THR A 12 -10.44 15.91 4.38
N PHE A 13 -9.58 16.80 3.86
CA PHE A 13 -9.75 18.24 4.05
C PHE A 13 -11.00 18.77 3.37
N LEU A 14 -11.32 18.31 2.15
CA LEU A 14 -12.56 18.66 1.46
C LEU A 14 -13.78 18.23 2.27
N ASP A 15 -13.79 16.99 2.74
CA ASP A 15 -14.88 16.45 3.57
C ASP A 15 -15.03 17.22 4.89
N MET A 16 -13.95 17.57 5.58
CA MET A 16 -13.99 18.42 6.78
C MET A 16 -14.56 19.81 6.52
N CYS A 17 -14.36 20.35 5.32
CA CYS A 17 -14.93 21.62 4.88
C CYS A 17 -16.37 21.50 4.37
N GLY A 18 -16.94 20.31 4.33
CA GLY A 18 -18.28 20.08 3.74
C GLY A 18 -18.32 20.23 2.22
N ILE A 19 -17.17 20.09 1.56
CA ILE A 19 -17.04 20.17 0.10
C ILE A 19 -17.07 18.75 -0.46
N GLU A 20 -17.82 18.53 -1.54
CA GLU A 20 -17.90 17.24 -2.21
C GLU A 20 -16.51 16.84 -2.75
N VAL A 21 -16.09 15.61 -2.44
CA VAL A 21 -14.83 15.06 -2.93
C VAL A 21 -14.96 14.72 -4.41
N PRO A 22 -14.11 15.26 -5.30
CA PRO A 22 -14.11 14.93 -6.71
C PRO A 22 -13.94 13.42 -6.97
N ARG A 23 -14.66 12.89 -7.96
CA ARG A 23 -14.69 11.45 -8.25
C ARG A 23 -13.37 10.90 -8.82
N ASP A 24 -12.52 11.73 -9.35
CA ASP A 24 -11.18 11.41 -9.86
C ASP A 24 -10.12 11.33 -8.76
N MET A 25 -10.45 11.72 -7.52
CA MET A 25 -9.59 11.50 -6.37
C MET A 25 -9.63 10.02 -5.94
N GLN A 26 -8.49 9.34 -5.99
CA GLN A 26 -8.36 7.94 -5.60
C GLN A 26 -8.22 7.74 -4.07
N GLY A 27 -7.92 8.79 -3.33
CA GLY A 27 -7.86 8.78 -1.87
C GLY A 27 -9.24 8.72 -1.23
N VAL A 28 -9.29 8.33 0.03
CA VAL A 28 -10.51 8.19 0.83
C VAL A 28 -10.39 9.05 2.09
N SER A 29 -11.44 9.83 2.40
CA SER A 29 -11.47 10.62 3.63
C SER A 29 -11.33 9.72 4.87
N PHE A 30 -10.43 10.08 5.77
CA PHE A 30 -10.30 9.46 7.09
C PHE A 30 -10.85 10.35 8.22
N ARG A 31 -11.74 11.28 7.89
CA ARG A 31 -12.37 12.17 8.86
C ARG A 31 -13.01 11.41 10.03
N GLU A 32 -13.82 10.38 9.75
CA GLU A 32 -14.46 9.57 10.80
C GLU A 32 -13.43 8.93 11.75
N LEU A 33 -12.30 8.47 11.20
CA LEU A 33 -11.20 7.91 12.00
C LEU A 33 -10.60 8.96 12.94
N VAL A 34 -10.45 10.21 12.49
CA VAL A 34 -9.92 11.31 13.31
C VAL A 34 -10.93 11.74 14.38
N GLU A 35 -12.20 11.92 14.01
CA GLU A 35 -13.23 12.43 14.90
C GLU A 35 -13.67 11.41 15.96
N THR A 36 -13.72 10.13 15.62
CA THR A 36 -14.26 9.09 16.50
C THR A 36 -13.22 8.13 17.08
N GLY A 37 -12.01 8.10 16.52
CA GLY A 37 -10.98 7.12 16.81
C GLY A 37 -11.30 5.70 16.31
N LYS A 38 -12.40 5.51 15.58
CA LYS A 38 -12.87 4.20 15.09
C LYS A 38 -12.72 4.11 13.58
N LYS A 39 -12.32 2.92 13.11
CA LYS A 39 -12.31 2.63 11.68
C LYS A 39 -13.74 2.53 11.15
N PRO A 40 -14.09 3.18 10.02
CA PRO A 40 -15.30 2.88 9.30
C PRO A 40 -15.43 1.38 9.01
N ARG A 41 -16.65 0.87 8.94
CA ARG A 41 -16.91 -0.57 8.74
C ARG A 41 -16.22 -1.12 7.48
N ASP A 42 -16.24 -0.32 6.42
CA ASP A 42 -15.70 -0.69 5.09
C ASP A 42 -14.30 -0.10 4.84
N TRP A 43 -13.57 0.23 5.93
CA TRP A 43 -12.23 0.77 5.81
C TRP A 43 -11.29 -0.21 5.12
N ARG A 44 -10.40 0.32 4.30
CA ARG A 44 -9.41 -0.47 3.55
C ARG A 44 -8.59 -1.40 4.45
N LYS A 45 -8.28 -2.59 3.90
CA LYS A 45 -7.46 -3.62 4.58
C LYS A 45 -6.04 -3.67 4.03
N SER A 46 -5.78 -2.97 2.94
CA SER A 46 -4.51 -2.97 2.23
C SER A 46 -4.23 -1.62 1.58
N LEU A 47 -2.97 -1.35 1.33
CA LEU A 47 -2.46 -0.17 0.63
C LEU A 47 -1.60 -0.63 -0.54
N TYR A 48 -1.78 0.01 -1.72
CA TYR A 48 -0.82 -0.01 -2.80
C TYR A 48 0.12 1.18 -2.66
N TYR A 49 1.40 0.99 -2.93
CA TYR A 49 2.36 2.08 -3.03
C TYR A 49 3.35 1.81 -4.15
N HIS A 50 3.93 2.88 -4.73
CA HIS A 50 4.90 2.79 -5.80
C HIS A 50 5.94 3.90 -5.62
N TYR A 51 7.21 3.54 -5.72
CA TYR A 51 8.35 4.44 -5.71
C TYR A 51 9.08 4.35 -7.05
N TYR A 52 9.15 5.46 -7.78
CA TYR A 52 9.65 5.52 -9.17
C TYR A 52 11.06 6.11 -9.28
N GLU A 53 11.50 6.87 -8.28
CA GLU A 53 12.65 7.75 -8.38
C GLU A 53 13.96 6.99 -8.18
N PHE A 54 14.43 6.39 -9.29
CA PHE A 54 15.75 5.75 -9.31
C PHE A 54 16.40 5.90 -10.70
N PRO A 55 17.71 6.30 -10.76
CA PRO A 55 18.53 6.79 -9.67
C PRO A 55 18.09 8.21 -9.24
N GLY A 56 17.92 8.42 -7.94
CA GLY A 56 17.50 9.66 -7.35
C GLY A 56 18.34 10.04 -6.13
N PHE A 57 18.04 11.18 -5.51
CA PHE A 57 18.78 11.70 -4.37
C PHE A 57 18.90 10.72 -3.20
N HIS A 58 17.85 9.95 -2.93
CA HIS A 58 17.82 8.98 -1.84
C HIS A 58 18.43 7.61 -2.18
N SER A 59 18.79 7.37 -3.44
CA SER A 59 19.33 6.08 -3.93
C SER A 59 18.48 4.85 -3.56
N VAL A 60 17.18 5.04 -3.33
CA VAL A 60 16.23 3.96 -3.06
C VAL A 60 15.85 3.31 -4.38
N ARG A 61 15.95 1.98 -4.45
CA ARG A 61 15.60 1.21 -5.64
C ARG A 61 14.11 1.36 -5.96
N ALA A 62 13.81 1.50 -7.25
CA ALA A 62 12.45 1.59 -7.73
C ALA A 62 11.67 0.31 -7.39
N HIS A 63 10.51 0.46 -6.74
CA HIS A 63 9.72 -0.67 -6.27
C HIS A 63 8.26 -0.30 -6.13
N TYR A 64 7.40 -1.29 -6.14
CA TYR A 64 6.00 -1.18 -5.74
C TYR A 64 5.64 -2.31 -4.79
N GLY A 65 4.49 -2.19 -4.14
CA GLY A 65 4.08 -3.23 -3.22
C GLY A 65 2.68 -3.06 -2.66
N VAL A 66 2.34 -4.02 -1.83
CA VAL A 66 1.12 -4.02 -1.02
C VAL A 66 1.48 -4.13 0.46
N LYS A 67 0.87 -3.27 1.26
CA LYS A 67 0.96 -3.31 2.72
C LYS A 67 -0.40 -3.62 3.30
N MET A 68 -0.47 -4.64 4.13
CA MET A 68 -1.60 -4.96 5.00
C MET A 68 -1.26 -4.63 6.46
N GLU A 69 -2.18 -4.89 7.37
CA GLU A 69 -1.96 -4.63 8.79
C GLU A 69 -0.78 -5.46 9.36
N ARG A 70 -0.62 -6.71 8.90
CA ARG A 70 0.42 -7.63 9.36
C ARG A 70 1.54 -7.84 8.36
N TYR A 71 1.23 -7.94 7.08
CA TYR A 71 2.21 -8.33 6.07
C TYR A 71 2.46 -7.21 5.07
N LYS A 72 3.67 -7.17 4.54
CA LYS A 72 4.09 -6.26 3.47
C LYS A 72 4.85 -7.05 2.42
N LEU A 73 4.43 -6.93 1.16
CA LEU A 73 5.09 -7.51 0.00
C LEU A 73 5.59 -6.40 -0.91
N MET A 74 6.85 -6.46 -1.32
CA MET A 74 7.48 -5.50 -2.23
C MET A 74 8.08 -6.20 -3.44
N HIS A 75 8.03 -5.53 -4.59
CA HIS A 75 8.72 -5.93 -5.81
C HIS A 75 9.65 -4.83 -6.28
N PHE A 76 10.94 -5.10 -6.28
CA PHE A 76 11.98 -4.29 -6.91
C PHE A 76 12.07 -4.67 -8.38
N TYR A 77 11.27 -4.01 -9.20
CA TYR A 77 10.98 -4.46 -10.56
C TYR A 77 12.15 -4.31 -11.56
N VAL A 78 13.15 -3.49 -11.24
CA VAL A 78 14.37 -3.37 -12.06
C VAL A 78 15.28 -4.59 -11.87
N GLU A 79 15.39 -5.09 -10.65
CA GLU A 79 16.21 -6.25 -10.28
C GLU A 79 15.44 -7.57 -10.26
N ASP A 80 14.12 -7.52 -10.48
CA ASP A 80 13.19 -8.63 -10.33
C ASP A 80 13.34 -9.36 -8.99
N LYS A 81 13.37 -8.59 -7.89
CA LYS A 81 13.51 -9.12 -6.54
C LYS A 81 12.27 -8.86 -5.71
N TRP A 82 11.88 -9.85 -4.94
CA TRP A 82 10.74 -9.77 -4.04
C TRP A 82 11.17 -9.81 -2.59
N GLU A 83 10.45 -9.05 -1.76
CA GLU A 83 10.62 -9.06 -0.31
C GLU A 83 9.25 -9.17 0.36
N LEU A 84 9.18 -10.03 1.39
CA LEU A 84 7.99 -10.25 2.22
C LEU A 84 8.37 -10.07 3.68
N TYR A 85 7.58 -9.30 4.41
CA TYR A 85 7.81 -9.05 5.84
C TYR A 85 6.56 -9.29 6.66
N ASP A 86 6.73 -9.89 7.86
CA ASP A 86 5.70 -9.98 8.90
C ASP A 86 5.90 -8.84 9.89
N LEU A 87 5.19 -7.74 9.70
CA LEU A 87 5.33 -6.52 10.51
C LEU A 87 4.95 -6.70 11.98
N LYS A 88 4.29 -7.81 12.34
CA LYS A 88 3.96 -8.13 13.73
C LYS A 88 5.18 -8.66 14.49
N THR A 89 6.00 -9.47 13.86
CA THR A 89 7.18 -10.08 14.46
C THR A 89 8.48 -9.37 14.08
N ASP A 90 8.47 -8.65 12.97
CA ASP A 90 9.61 -7.90 12.43
C ASP A 90 9.17 -6.50 11.95
N PRO A 91 8.84 -5.58 12.87
CA PRO A 91 8.37 -4.23 12.52
C PRO A 91 9.45 -3.36 11.86
N THR A 92 10.70 -3.75 11.91
CA THR A 92 11.86 -3.07 11.30
C THR A 92 12.24 -3.64 9.94
N GLU A 93 11.51 -4.65 9.44
CA GLU A 93 11.68 -5.21 8.09
C GLU A 93 13.12 -5.73 7.83
N MET A 94 13.70 -6.44 8.80
CA MET A 94 15.08 -6.92 8.73
C MET A 94 15.20 -8.34 8.15
N HIS A 95 14.11 -9.12 8.11
CA HIS A 95 14.12 -10.53 7.75
C HIS A 95 13.16 -10.79 6.58
N ASN A 96 13.71 -10.87 5.36
CA ASN A 96 12.94 -11.22 4.18
C ASN A 96 12.43 -12.67 4.26
N LEU A 97 11.11 -12.84 4.23
CA LEU A 97 10.40 -14.11 4.28
C LEU A 97 9.97 -14.62 2.90
N TYR A 98 10.21 -13.87 1.82
CA TYR A 98 9.83 -14.29 0.47
C TYR A 98 10.55 -15.58 0.08
N GLY A 99 9.81 -16.56 -0.42
CA GLY A 99 10.33 -17.88 -0.77
C GLY A 99 10.71 -18.78 0.41
N LYS A 100 10.43 -18.37 1.65
CA LYS A 100 10.67 -19.23 2.83
C LYS A 100 9.53 -20.23 2.99
N GLN A 101 9.87 -21.42 3.45
CA GLN A 101 8.91 -22.51 3.74
C GLN A 101 7.81 -22.02 4.69
N GLY A 102 6.56 -22.32 4.34
CA GLY A 102 5.38 -21.93 5.11
C GLY A 102 4.83 -20.53 4.77
N MET A 103 5.47 -19.78 3.86
CA MET A 103 5.02 -18.46 3.41
C MET A 103 4.29 -18.48 2.08
N GLU A 104 4.13 -19.63 1.44
CA GLU A 104 3.57 -19.78 0.09
C GLU A 104 2.14 -19.23 0.02
N LYS A 105 1.30 -19.58 0.99
CA LYS A 105 -0.09 -19.13 1.05
C LYS A 105 -0.17 -17.61 1.24
N VAL A 106 0.58 -17.05 2.19
CA VAL A 106 0.64 -15.61 2.47
C VAL A 106 1.14 -14.84 1.25
N THR A 107 2.17 -15.34 0.59
CA THR A 107 2.72 -14.75 -0.63
C THR A 107 1.65 -14.72 -1.73
N ALA A 108 0.96 -15.82 -1.97
CA ALA A 108 -0.09 -15.89 -2.99
C ALA A 108 -1.27 -14.93 -2.70
N GLU A 109 -1.69 -14.83 -1.44
CA GLU A 109 -2.74 -13.90 -1.01
C GLU A 109 -2.33 -12.44 -1.25
N LEU A 110 -1.09 -12.07 -0.91
CA LEU A 110 -0.57 -10.71 -1.12
C LEU A 110 -0.37 -10.39 -2.60
N MET A 111 0.08 -11.34 -3.41
CA MET A 111 0.19 -11.16 -4.87
C MET A 111 -1.18 -10.94 -5.51
N ALA A 112 -2.19 -11.70 -5.11
CA ALA A 112 -3.56 -11.52 -5.59
C ALA A 112 -4.11 -10.15 -5.19
N GLU A 113 -3.87 -9.72 -3.96
CA GLU A 113 -4.30 -8.41 -3.48
C GLU A 113 -3.55 -7.26 -4.18
N LEU A 114 -2.25 -7.41 -4.43
CA LEU A 114 -1.45 -6.46 -5.20
C LEU A 114 -2.01 -6.29 -6.62
N ALA A 115 -2.30 -7.38 -7.31
CA ALA A 115 -2.90 -7.34 -8.65
C ALA A 115 -4.30 -6.69 -8.64
N ARG A 116 -5.11 -6.96 -7.61
CA ARG A 116 -6.42 -6.31 -7.42
C ARG A 116 -6.28 -4.80 -7.27
N LEU A 117 -5.33 -4.34 -6.44
CA LEU A 117 -5.07 -2.91 -6.20
C LEU A 117 -4.51 -2.22 -7.45
N GLN A 118 -3.59 -2.85 -8.18
CA GLN A 118 -3.08 -2.32 -9.44
C GLN A 118 -4.21 -2.09 -10.45
N LYS A 119 -5.16 -3.03 -10.53
CA LYS A 119 -6.35 -2.86 -11.37
C LYS A 119 -7.27 -1.75 -10.85
N GLN A 120 -7.50 -1.68 -9.55
CA GLN A 120 -8.36 -0.67 -8.92
C GLN A 120 -7.84 0.75 -9.17
N TYR A 121 -6.51 0.95 -9.08
CA TYR A 121 -5.85 2.24 -9.26
C TYR A 121 -5.40 2.50 -10.70
N GLU A 122 -5.80 1.64 -11.65
CA GLU A 122 -5.48 1.76 -13.08
C GLU A 122 -3.97 1.96 -13.33
N VAL A 123 -3.14 1.23 -12.58
CA VAL A 123 -1.68 1.36 -12.66
C VAL A 123 -1.21 0.95 -14.06
N PRO A 124 -0.48 1.82 -14.80
CA PRO A 124 0.00 1.51 -16.14
C PRO A 124 0.92 0.29 -16.15
N GLN A 125 0.64 -0.67 -17.04
CA GLN A 125 1.39 -1.94 -17.14
C GLN A 125 2.89 -1.76 -17.41
N ASN A 126 3.28 -0.70 -18.10
CA ASN A 126 4.68 -0.37 -18.38
C ASN A 126 5.46 0.10 -17.12
N LEU A 127 4.76 0.44 -16.05
CA LEU A 127 5.37 0.83 -14.77
C LEU A 127 5.53 -0.35 -13.80
N CYS A 128 5.07 -1.55 -14.18
CA CYS A 128 5.12 -2.75 -13.37
C CYS A 128 6.11 -3.80 -13.91
N LYS A 129 6.99 -3.39 -14.86
CA LYS A 129 7.95 -4.27 -15.52
C LYS A 129 9.37 -3.92 -15.11
#